data_fc7a95904262d96b28550a4c70b6c0d2
#
_entry.id   fc7a95904262d96b28550a4c70b6c0d2
#
_cell.length_a   1.000
_cell.length_b   1.000
_cell.length_c   1.000
_cell.angle_alpha   90.00
_cell.angle_beta   90.00
_cell.angle_gamma   90.00
#
_symmetry.space_group_name_H-M   'P 1'
#
loop_
_entity.id
_entity.type
_entity.pdbx_description
1 polymer ?
#
loop_
_entity_poly.entity_id
_entity_poly.type
_entity_poly.pdbx_seq_one_letter_code
_entity_poly.pdbx_strand_id
1 'polypeptide(L)'
;GLTPSDIAPARLRQSEIDELATQYRIADILPLTALQQGLVFHSSSAQSPDDDLYVVQLDITVAGALDEHRLRDAVQAVATRHPHLAARFCDQFDEPVQIIPADPTAGWRYVELGTAATEEQIQQVCADERAAVGDLAHPPAFRVAMIRTGHNRHRVVLTNHHIVLDGWSLPILLQEIFAGYQGHRLPVATPYRSFINWLADRDLPAAHAAWREVLE
;
A
#
# COMPACT_ATOMS: atom_id res chain seq x y z
N GLY A 1 24.63 6.75 4.92
CA GLY A 1 23.86 5.50 4.96
C GLY A 1 23.08 5.42 6.26
N LEU A 2 22.06 4.58 6.31
CA LEU A 2 21.32 4.30 7.53
C LEU A 2 22.15 3.48 8.50
N THR A 3 21.93 3.70 9.79
CA THR A 3 22.53 2.95 10.89
C THR A 3 21.46 2.26 11.73
N PRO A 4 21.81 1.26 12.58
CA PRO A 4 20.82 0.62 13.46
C PRO A 4 20.05 1.59 14.35
N SER A 5 20.67 2.72 14.76
CA SER A 5 19.99 3.75 15.54
C SER A 5 18.96 4.57 14.74
N ASP A 6 19.17 4.73 13.43
CA ASP A 6 18.25 5.47 12.57
C ASP A 6 16.97 4.69 12.29
N ILE A 7 17.05 3.36 12.29
CA ILE A 7 15.92 2.47 11.99
C ILE A 7 15.16 1.98 13.21
N ALA A 8 15.59 2.34 14.44
CA ALA A 8 14.84 1.96 15.64
C ALA A 8 13.36 2.35 15.52
N PRO A 9 12.39 1.52 15.94
CA PRO A 9 12.53 0.28 16.72
C PRO A 9 12.83 -1.01 15.91
N ALA A 10 13.04 -0.95 14.59
CA ALA A 10 13.51 -2.13 13.85
C ALA A 10 14.91 -2.55 14.31
N ARG A 11 15.17 -3.86 14.31
CA ARG A 11 16.39 -4.46 14.85
C ARG A 11 17.14 -5.20 13.76
N LEU A 12 17.94 -4.48 12.99
CA LEU A 12 18.86 -5.05 12.03
C LEU A 12 20.29 -4.69 12.39
N ARG A 13 21.22 -5.59 12.08
CA ARG A 13 22.65 -5.34 12.15
C ARG A 13 23.07 -4.44 10.99
N GLN A 14 24.19 -3.72 11.13
CA GLN A 14 24.70 -2.85 10.07
C GLN A 14 24.91 -3.61 8.75
N SER A 15 25.42 -4.85 8.82
CA SER A 15 25.62 -5.69 7.64
C SER A 15 24.33 -6.01 6.88
N GLU A 16 23.23 -6.19 7.59
CA GLU A 16 21.91 -6.44 7.00
C GLU A 16 21.33 -5.18 6.35
N ILE A 17 21.54 -4.02 6.99
CA ILE A 17 21.19 -2.71 6.42
C ILE A 17 21.97 -2.45 5.14
N ASP A 18 23.28 -2.71 5.17
CA ASP A 18 24.16 -2.52 4.02
C ASP A 18 23.78 -3.45 2.86
N GLU A 19 23.42 -4.70 3.16
CA GLU A 19 22.91 -5.66 2.17
C GLU A 19 21.64 -5.12 1.48
N LEU A 20 20.65 -4.65 2.25
CA LEU A 20 19.45 -4.05 1.71
C LEU A 20 19.75 -2.79 0.88
N ALA A 21 20.68 -1.96 1.32
CA ALA A 21 21.08 -0.73 0.63
C ALA A 21 21.78 -1.00 -0.72
N THR A 22 22.33 -2.18 -0.94
CA THR A 22 22.87 -2.57 -2.25
C THR A 22 21.77 -2.88 -3.27
N GLN A 23 20.60 -3.31 -2.79
CA GLN A 23 19.48 -3.75 -3.62
C GLN A 23 18.42 -2.67 -3.82
N TYR A 24 18.23 -1.80 -2.83
CA TYR A 24 17.13 -0.85 -2.79
C TYR A 24 17.60 0.56 -2.42
N ARG A 25 16.92 1.57 -2.99
CA ARG A 25 17.03 2.95 -2.53
C ARG A 25 16.07 3.15 -1.36
N ILE A 26 16.61 3.21 -0.16
CA ILE A 26 15.87 3.15 1.10
C ILE A 26 15.75 4.55 1.71
N ALA A 27 14.51 4.98 2.02
CA ALA A 27 14.27 6.15 2.85
C ALA A 27 14.21 5.75 4.33
N ASP A 28 13.62 4.60 4.65
CA ASP A 28 13.41 4.15 6.01
C ASP A 28 13.25 2.62 6.09
N ILE A 29 13.53 2.05 7.26
CA ILE A 29 13.27 0.64 7.59
C ILE A 29 12.48 0.63 8.90
N LEU A 30 11.34 -0.04 8.90
CA LEU A 30 10.43 -0.13 10.03
C LEU A 30 10.13 -1.59 10.36
N PRO A 31 9.86 -1.93 11.63
CA PRO A 31 9.36 -3.26 11.96
C PRO A 31 7.95 -3.45 11.39
N LEU A 32 7.53 -4.69 11.21
CA LEU A 32 6.14 -5.02 10.96
C LEU A 32 5.35 -4.93 12.28
N THR A 33 4.14 -4.41 12.20
CA THR A 33 3.17 -4.56 13.29
C THR A 33 2.76 -6.03 13.44
N ALA A 34 2.22 -6.42 14.59
CA ALA A 34 1.71 -7.79 14.80
C ALA A 34 0.67 -8.20 13.75
N LEU A 35 -0.20 -7.25 13.35
CA LEU A 35 -1.16 -7.48 12.28
C LEU A 35 -0.47 -7.72 10.92
N GLN A 36 0.50 -6.91 10.56
CA GLN A 36 1.25 -7.07 9.32
C GLN A 36 2.01 -8.40 9.27
N GLN A 37 2.60 -8.85 10.38
CA GLN A 37 3.26 -10.16 10.45
C GLN A 37 2.28 -11.30 10.14
N GLY A 38 1.07 -11.25 10.71
CA GLY A 38 0.01 -12.19 10.40
C GLY A 38 -0.39 -12.17 8.91
N LEU A 39 -0.51 -10.99 8.32
CA LEU A 39 -0.87 -10.83 6.90
C LEU A 39 0.22 -11.38 5.97
N VAL A 40 1.50 -11.12 6.24
CA VAL A 40 2.62 -11.69 5.47
C VAL A 40 2.60 -13.21 5.54
N PHE A 41 2.42 -13.77 6.74
CA PHE A 41 2.36 -15.22 6.91
C PHE A 41 1.22 -15.86 6.11
N HIS A 42 0.04 -15.26 6.13
CA HIS A 42 -1.12 -15.78 5.39
C HIS A 42 -0.93 -15.65 3.87
N SER A 43 -0.44 -14.50 3.39
CA SER A 43 -0.17 -14.32 1.95
C SER A 43 0.90 -15.28 1.43
N SER A 44 1.92 -15.58 2.24
CA SER A 44 2.96 -16.57 1.88
C SER A 44 2.43 -18.01 1.86
N SER A 45 1.33 -18.28 2.55
CA SER A 45 0.71 -19.61 2.68
C SER A 45 -0.43 -19.82 1.69
N ALA A 46 -0.89 -18.79 0.99
CA ALA A 46 -1.95 -18.86 -0.02
C ALA A 46 -1.50 -19.73 -1.20
N GLN A 47 -2.36 -20.68 -1.61
CA GLN A 47 -2.06 -21.60 -2.72
C GLN A 47 -2.28 -20.97 -4.10
N SER A 48 -2.98 -19.84 -4.16
CA SER A 48 -3.28 -19.09 -5.38
C SER A 48 -3.30 -17.58 -5.09
N PRO A 49 -2.80 -16.73 -6.01
CA PRO A 49 -2.94 -15.28 -5.90
C PRO A 49 -4.41 -14.80 -5.84
N ASP A 50 -5.33 -15.59 -6.36
CA ASP A 50 -6.79 -15.32 -6.31
C ASP A 50 -7.40 -15.59 -4.92
N ASP A 51 -6.67 -16.29 -4.05
CA ASP A 51 -7.14 -16.65 -2.70
C ASP A 51 -6.74 -15.59 -1.64
N ASP A 52 -6.14 -14.47 -2.02
CA ASP A 52 -5.76 -13.44 -1.06
C ASP A 52 -6.99 -12.66 -0.57
N LEU A 53 -7.50 -13.10 0.59
CA LEU A 53 -8.63 -12.51 1.28
C LEU A 53 -8.38 -11.06 1.76
N TYR A 54 -7.13 -10.60 1.70
CA TYR A 54 -6.71 -9.29 2.20
C TYR A 54 -6.53 -8.25 1.10
N VAL A 55 -6.83 -8.60 -0.15
CA VAL A 55 -6.88 -7.66 -1.26
C VAL A 55 -8.26 -7.01 -1.32
N VAL A 56 -8.29 -5.69 -1.24
CA VAL A 56 -9.51 -4.87 -1.39
C VAL A 56 -9.46 -4.14 -2.71
N GLN A 57 -10.58 -4.14 -3.41
CA GLN A 57 -10.73 -3.43 -4.67
C GLN A 57 -11.99 -2.58 -4.68
N LEU A 58 -11.85 -1.33 -5.05
CA LEU A 58 -12.93 -0.39 -5.23
C LEU A 58 -12.99 0.00 -6.71
N ASP A 59 -14.13 -0.23 -7.34
CA ASP A 59 -14.41 0.09 -8.73
C ASP A 59 -15.43 1.21 -8.83
N ILE A 60 -15.01 2.36 -9.33
CA ILE A 60 -15.79 3.59 -9.38
C ILE A 60 -16.11 3.93 -10.84
N THR A 61 -17.39 4.02 -11.16
CA THR A 61 -17.84 4.54 -12.46
C THR A 61 -17.80 6.06 -12.44
N VAL A 62 -17.10 6.65 -13.40
CA VAL A 62 -16.99 8.11 -13.55
C VAL A 62 -17.59 8.52 -14.89
N ALA A 63 -18.60 9.41 -14.83
CA ALA A 63 -19.20 10.06 -16.00
C ALA A 63 -18.61 11.47 -16.17
N GLY A 64 -18.38 11.87 -17.40
CA GLY A 64 -17.77 13.15 -17.74
C GLY A 64 -16.32 13.02 -18.18
N ALA A 65 -15.71 14.16 -18.48
CA ALA A 65 -14.31 14.21 -18.87
C ALA A 65 -13.41 13.89 -17.67
N LEU A 66 -12.49 12.97 -17.85
CA LEU A 66 -11.47 12.61 -16.86
C LEU A 66 -10.10 12.66 -17.57
N ASP A 67 -9.21 13.50 -17.05
CA ASP A 67 -7.85 13.65 -17.57
C ASP A 67 -6.94 12.60 -16.95
N GLU A 68 -6.41 11.72 -17.79
CA GLU A 68 -5.52 10.61 -17.39
C GLU A 68 -4.27 11.11 -16.70
N HIS A 69 -3.60 12.11 -17.28
CA HIS A 69 -2.34 12.61 -16.72
C HIS A 69 -2.53 13.25 -15.34
N ARG A 70 -3.58 14.07 -15.20
CA ARG A 70 -3.91 14.69 -13.91
C ARG A 70 -4.26 13.66 -12.84
N LEU A 71 -4.99 12.61 -13.21
CA LEU A 71 -5.33 11.55 -12.27
C LEU A 71 -4.08 10.74 -11.87
N ARG A 72 -3.24 10.39 -12.83
CA ARG A 72 -1.96 9.73 -12.58
C ARG A 72 -1.06 10.55 -11.65
N ASP A 73 -0.94 11.85 -11.92
CA ASP A 73 -0.12 12.76 -11.10
C ASP A 73 -0.68 12.86 -9.67
N ALA A 74 -2.00 12.91 -9.51
CA ALA A 74 -2.65 12.91 -8.20
C ALA A 74 -2.39 11.61 -7.42
N VAL A 75 -2.48 10.45 -8.08
CA VAL A 75 -2.18 9.14 -7.49
C VAL A 75 -0.70 9.05 -7.09
N GLN A 76 0.21 9.52 -7.96
CA GLN A 76 1.64 9.57 -7.65
C GLN A 76 1.95 10.51 -6.48
N ALA A 77 1.29 11.66 -6.40
CA ALA A 77 1.44 12.60 -5.29
C ALA A 77 1.02 11.98 -3.95
N VAL A 78 -0.03 11.15 -3.94
CA VAL A 78 -0.47 10.42 -2.75
C VAL A 78 0.56 9.36 -2.35
N ALA A 79 1.15 8.61 -3.29
CA ALA A 79 2.22 7.67 -2.99
C ALA A 79 3.47 8.37 -2.41
N THR A 80 3.82 9.53 -2.93
CA THR A 80 4.92 10.36 -2.41
C THR A 80 4.62 10.88 -1.00
N ARG A 81 3.37 11.24 -0.74
CA ARG A 81 2.90 11.73 0.55
C ARG A 81 2.85 10.63 1.62
N HIS A 82 2.50 9.42 1.21
CA HIS A 82 2.36 8.23 2.05
C HIS A 82 3.26 7.09 1.54
N PRO A 83 4.58 7.21 1.68
CA PRO A 83 5.53 6.30 1.04
C PRO A 83 5.41 4.85 1.53
N HIS A 84 4.79 4.60 2.69
CA HIS A 84 4.49 3.26 3.17
C HIS A 84 3.50 2.48 2.28
N LEU A 85 2.72 3.17 1.43
CA LEU A 85 1.87 2.50 0.42
C LEU A 85 2.69 1.73 -0.62
N ALA A 86 3.95 2.12 -0.82
CA ALA A 86 4.90 1.46 -1.71
C ALA A 86 5.94 0.61 -0.96
N ALA A 87 5.69 0.30 0.32
CA ALA A 87 6.60 -0.50 1.13
C ALA A 87 6.85 -1.88 0.54
N ARG A 88 8.07 -2.38 0.73
CA ARG A 88 8.47 -3.76 0.47
C ARG A 88 8.57 -4.50 1.79
N PHE A 89 8.03 -5.70 1.83
CA PHE A 89 8.09 -6.57 3.02
C PHE A 89 9.23 -7.57 2.86
N CYS A 90 10.04 -7.68 3.90
CA CYS A 90 11.24 -8.52 3.91
C CYS A 90 11.23 -9.37 5.19
N ASP A 91 11.24 -10.69 5.02
CA ASP A 91 11.22 -11.70 6.08
C ASP A 91 12.47 -12.57 6.10
N GLN A 92 13.52 -12.17 5.36
CA GLN A 92 14.78 -12.94 5.25
C GLN A 92 15.68 -12.83 6.48
N PHE A 93 15.40 -11.93 7.42
CA PHE A 93 16.18 -11.72 8.65
C PHE A 93 15.44 -12.27 9.87
N ASP A 94 16.09 -12.26 11.03
CA ASP A 94 15.52 -12.76 12.29
C ASP A 94 14.19 -12.07 12.65
N GLU A 95 14.08 -10.78 12.38
CA GLU A 95 12.83 -10.02 12.52
C GLU A 95 12.39 -9.48 11.15
N PRO A 96 11.13 -9.71 10.75
CA PRO A 96 10.63 -9.17 9.48
C PRO A 96 10.52 -7.65 9.54
N VAL A 97 10.87 -7.01 8.44
CA VAL A 97 10.85 -5.54 8.31
C VAL A 97 10.10 -5.08 7.07
N GLN A 98 9.64 -3.85 7.10
CA GLN A 98 9.15 -3.14 5.93
C GLN A 98 10.14 -2.06 5.52
N ILE A 99 10.48 -2.07 4.23
CA ILE A 99 11.42 -1.14 3.62
C ILE A 99 10.61 -0.05 2.94
N ILE A 100 10.78 1.19 3.38
CA ILE A 100 10.15 2.36 2.78
C ILE A 100 11.06 2.87 1.68
N PRO A 101 10.61 2.92 0.41
CA PRO A 101 11.46 3.36 -0.69
C PRO A 101 11.71 4.87 -0.64
N ALA A 102 12.92 5.29 -1.08
CA ALA A 102 13.25 6.70 -1.21
C ALA A 102 12.48 7.38 -2.35
N ASP A 103 12.15 6.62 -3.39
CA ASP A 103 11.38 7.06 -4.54
C ASP A 103 10.08 6.23 -4.62
N PRO A 104 9.07 6.51 -3.78
CA PRO A 104 7.84 5.74 -3.77
C PRO A 104 7.06 5.96 -5.07
N THR A 105 6.64 4.87 -5.70
CA THR A 105 5.82 4.90 -6.91
C THR A 105 4.50 4.22 -6.66
N ALA A 106 3.40 4.85 -7.11
CA ALA A 106 2.12 4.18 -7.17
C ALA A 106 2.07 3.22 -8.38
N GLY A 107 1.39 2.09 -8.23
CA GLY A 107 1.02 1.29 -9.37
C GLY A 107 -0.01 2.05 -10.21
N TRP A 108 0.30 2.29 -11.47
CA TRP A 108 -0.60 2.97 -12.40
C TRP A 108 -0.80 2.15 -13.67
N ARG A 109 -2.06 2.04 -14.10
CA ARG A 109 -2.41 1.42 -15.38
C ARG A 109 -3.50 2.24 -16.07
N TYR A 110 -3.29 2.55 -17.34
CA TYR A 110 -4.31 3.10 -18.22
C TYR A 110 -4.71 2.07 -19.27
N VAL A 111 -6.01 1.88 -19.46
CA VAL A 111 -6.57 0.95 -20.43
C VAL A 111 -7.65 1.65 -21.23
N GLU A 112 -7.54 1.64 -22.56
CA GLU A 112 -8.57 2.13 -23.47
C GLU A 112 -9.31 0.95 -24.09
N LEU A 113 -10.54 0.73 -23.69
CA LEU A 113 -11.41 -0.32 -24.23
C LEU A 113 -12.40 0.22 -25.26
N GLY A 114 -12.66 1.55 -25.28
CA GLY A 114 -13.59 2.20 -26.18
C GLY A 114 -15.06 1.87 -25.88
N THR A 115 -15.94 2.25 -26.82
CA THR A 115 -17.41 2.12 -26.66
C THR A 115 -17.92 0.69 -26.79
N ALA A 116 -17.10 -0.22 -27.31
CA ALA A 116 -17.40 -1.65 -27.44
C ALA A 116 -16.89 -2.46 -26.24
N ALA A 117 -16.46 -1.80 -25.16
CA ALA A 117 -15.99 -2.45 -23.94
C ALA A 117 -17.05 -3.39 -23.37
N THR A 118 -16.65 -4.63 -23.11
CA THR A 118 -17.47 -5.61 -22.40
C THR A 118 -17.15 -5.60 -20.92
N GLU A 119 -18.14 -6.00 -20.09
CA GLU A 119 -17.89 -6.13 -18.65
C GLU A 119 -16.80 -7.19 -18.37
N GLU A 120 -16.71 -8.25 -19.17
CA GLU A 120 -15.66 -9.27 -19.06
C GLU A 120 -14.26 -8.67 -19.22
N GLN A 121 -14.06 -7.76 -20.17
CA GLN A 121 -12.77 -7.08 -20.35
C GLN A 121 -12.43 -6.19 -19.16
N ILE A 122 -13.42 -5.51 -18.59
CA ILE A 122 -13.24 -4.70 -17.38
C ILE A 122 -12.87 -5.60 -16.20
N GLN A 123 -13.61 -6.69 -16.01
CA GLN A 123 -13.34 -7.65 -14.92
C GLN A 123 -11.98 -8.32 -15.06
N GLN A 124 -11.49 -8.53 -16.29
CA GLN A 124 -10.13 -9.04 -16.49
C GLN A 124 -9.08 -8.03 -16.00
N VAL A 125 -9.24 -6.73 -16.29
CA VAL A 125 -8.36 -5.69 -15.75
C VAL A 125 -8.41 -5.67 -14.22
N CYS A 126 -9.60 -5.77 -13.64
CA CYS A 126 -9.79 -5.84 -12.20
C CYS A 126 -9.08 -7.05 -11.59
N ALA A 127 -9.18 -8.22 -12.21
CA ALA A 127 -8.51 -9.44 -11.77
C ALA A 127 -6.97 -9.31 -11.85
N ASP A 128 -6.45 -8.76 -12.94
CA ASP A 128 -5.01 -8.50 -13.10
C ASP A 128 -4.48 -7.58 -12.00
N GLU A 129 -5.22 -6.51 -11.66
CA GLU A 129 -4.83 -5.58 -10.59
C GLU A 129 -4.87 -6.25 -9.21
N ARG A 130 -5.86 -7.12 -8.94
CA ARG A 130 -5.90 -7.91 -7.69
C ARG A 130 -4.71 -8.85 -7.59
N ALA A 131 -4.40 -9.57 -8.66
CA ALA A 131 -3.25 -10.49 -8.69
C ALA A 131 -1.93 -9.74 -8.46
N ALA A 132 -1.76 -8.56 -9.10
CA ALA A 132 -0.56 -7.74 -8.94
C ALA A 132 -0.39 -7.20 -7.51
N VAL A 133 -1.49 -6.88 -6.81
CA VAL A 133 -1.47 -6.39 -5.43
C VAL A 133 -1.29 -7.53 -4.43
N GLY A 134 -1.84 -8.71 -4.72
CA GLY A 134 -1.68 -9.90 -3.87
C GLY A 134 -0.25 -10.42 -3.81
N ASP A 135 0.55 -10.13 -4.83
CA ASP A 135 1.96 -10.51 -4.86
C ASP A 135 2.84 -9.50 -4.08
N LEU A 136 2.97 -9.71 -2.78
CA LEU A 136 3.77 -8.85 -1.90
C LEU A 136 5.27 -8.86 -2.20
N ALA A 137 5.77 -9.82 -2.99
CA ALA A 137 7.16 -9.83 -3.45
C ALA A 137 7.44 -8.73 -4.50
N HIS A 138 6.41 -8.28 -5.20
CA HIS A 138 6.49 -7.28 -6.27
C HIS A 138 5.64 -6.03 -5.95
N PRO A 139 6.10 -5.16 -5.01
CA PRO A 139 5.40 -3.92 -4.68
C PRO A 139 5.27 -3.00 -5.90
N PRO A 140 4.33 -2.06 -5.87
CA PRO A 140 3.55 -1.60 -4.73
C PRO A 140 2.27 -2.42 -4.48
N ALA A 141 1.91 -2.58 -3.21
CA ALA A 141 0.65 -3.19 -2.79
C ALA A 141 -0.54 -2.19 -2.79
N PHE A 142 -0.40 -1.11 -3.50
CA PHE A 142 -1.42 -0.11 -3.80
C PHE A 142 -1.33 0.28 -5.27
N ARG A 143 -2.43 0.11 -6.00
CA ARG A 143 -2.49 0.33 -7.45
C ARG A 143 -3.79 1.03 -7.84
N VAL A 144 -3.72 1.82 -8.89
CA VAL A 144 -4.89 2.46 -9.52
C VAL A 144 -4.89 2.19 -11.01
N ALA A 145 -5.98 1.68 -11.53
CA ALA A 145 -6.22 1.56 -12.96
C ALA A 145 -7.32 2.54 -13.41
N MET A 146 -7.10 3.23 -14.51
CA MET A 146 -8.10 4.02 -15.18
C MET A 146 -8.47 3.32 -16.50
N ILE A 147 -9.73 2.93 -16.62
CA ILE A 147 -10.27 2.25 -17.81
C ILE A 147 -11.21 3.21 -18.53
N ARG A 148 -10.90 3.55 -19.77
CA ARG A 148 -11.78 4.35 -20.59
C ARG A 148 -12.73 3.44 -21.38
N THR A 149 -14.01 3.55 -21.10
CA THR A 149 -15.07 2.73 -21.72
C THR A 149 -15.93 3.50 -22.72
N GLY A 150 -15.60 4.77 -22.98
CA GLY A 150 -16.30 5.61 -23.94
C GLY A 150 -15.80 7.05 -23.90
N HIS A 151 -16.41 7.92 -24.71
CA HIS A 151 -15.97 9.32 -24.85
C HIS A 151 -15.91 10.07 -23.51
N ASN A 152 -16.94 9.90 -22.67
CA ASN A 152 -17.03 10.50 -21.34
C ASN A 152 -17.42 9.46 -20.29
N ARG A 153 -16.88 8.25 -20.41
CA ARG A 153 -17.14 7.15 -19.49
C ARG A 153 -15.85 6.46 -19.10
N HIS A 154 -15.63 6.34 -17.81
CA HIS A 154 -14.43 5.76 -17.24
C HIS A 154 -14.76 4.88 -16.05
N ARG A 155 -13.90 3.91 -15.77
CA ARG A 155 -13.85 3.17 -14.52
C ARG A 155 -12.52 3.49 -13.86
N VAL A 156 -12.54 3.85 -12.60
CA VAL A 156 -11.35 4.04 -11.77
C VAL A 156 -11.33 2.94 -10.74
N VAL A 157 -10.34 2.08 -10.85
CA VAL A 157 -10.21 0.87 -10.01
C VAL A 157 -9.05 1.07 -9.07
N LEU A 158 -9.34 1.19 -7.76
CA LEU A 158 -8.34 1.19 -6.70
C LEU A 158 -8.22 -0.22 -6.14
N THR A 159 -7.00 -0.71 -6.04
CA THR A 159 -6.71 -2.01 -5.45
C THR A 159 -5.60 -1.86 -4.44
N ASN A 160 -5.80 -2.38 -3.25
CA ASN A 160 -4.77 -2.40 -2.21
C ASN A 160 -4.78 -3.70 -1.41
N HIS A 161 -3.64 -4.06 -0.87
CA HIS A 161 -3.55 -5.07 0.17
C HIS A 161 -3.74 -4.41 1.55
N HIS A 162 -4.42 -5.09 2.46
CA HIS A 162 -4.64 -4.61 3.83
C HIS A 162 -3.34 -4.36 4.61
N ILE A 163 -2.22 -4.94 4.16
CA ILE A 163 -0.90 -4.73 4.79
C ILE A 163 -0.41 -3.28 4.70
N VAL A 164 -0.84 -2.52 3.69
CA VAL A 164 -0.45 -1.11 3.50
C VAL A 164 -1.57 -0.11 3.76
N LEU A 165 -2.83 -0.56 3.79
CA LEU A 165 -3.98 0.33 3.92
C LEU A 165 -5.15 -0.40 4.58
N ASP A 166 -5.71 0.18 5.63
CA ASP A 166 -6.94 -0.31 6.27
C ASP A 166 -8.20 0.31 5.67
N GLY A 167 -9.36 -0.26 6.02
CA GLY A 167 -10.64 0.19 5.50
C GLY A 167 -11.03 1.62 5.93
N TRP A 168 -10.51 2.12 7.06
CA TRP A 168 -10.76 3.47 7.55
C TRP A 168 -9.94 4.51 6.81
N SER A 169 -8.76 4.12 6.33
CA SER A 169 -7.85 5.01 5.60
C SER A 169 -8.21 5.16 4.13
N LEU A 170 -8.92 4.19 3.55
CA LEU A 170 -9.29 4.21 2.13
C LEU A 170 -10.12 5.44 1.72
N PRO A 171 -11.17 5.88 2.47
CA PRO A 171 -11.89 7.11 2.15
C PRO A 171 -11.02 8.37 2.20
N ILE A 172 -10.06 8.42 3.14
CA ILE A 172 -9.11 9.54 3.26
C ILE A 172 -8.22 9.58 2.03
N LEU A 173 -7.69 8.43 1.61
CA LEU A 173 -6.85 8.30 0.43
C LEU A 173 -7.60 8.77 -0.85
N LEU A 174 -8.87 8.37 -1.00
CA LEU A 174 -9.72 8.81 -2.09
C LEU A 174 -9.90 10.33 -2.10
N GLN A 175 -10.18 10.93 -0.94
CA GLN A 175 -10.30 12.39 -0.82
C GLN A 175 -9.01 13.09 -1.23
N GLU A 176 -7.84 12.57 -0.82
CA GLU A 176 -6.55 13.14 -1.19
C GLU A 176 -6.27 13.01 -2.70
N ILE A 177 -6.60 11.88 -3.33
CA ILE A 177 -6.48 11.70 -4.79
C ILE A 177 -7.36 12.73 -5.53
N PHE A 178 -8.63 12.86 -5.16
CA PHE A 178 -9.54 13.79 -5.83
C PHE A 178 -9.19 15.25 -5.55
N ALA A 179 -8.76 15.58 -4.33
CA ALA A 179 -8.27 16.93 -4.02
C ALA A 179 -7.02 17.28 -4.85
N GLY A 180 -6.07 16.34 -4.98
CA GLY A 180 -4.91 16.49 -5.85
C GLY A 180 -5.27 16.64 -7.32
N TYR A 181 -6.23 15.85 -7.81
CA TYR A 181 -6.77 15.97 -9.17
C TYR A 181 -7.37 17.36 -9.43
N GLN A 182 -8.02 17.95 -8.44
CA GLN A 182 -8.59 19.31 -8.52
C GLN A 182 -7.54 20.40 -8.31
N GLY A 183 -6.30 20.05 -8.00
CA GLY A 183 -5.21 21.01 -7.76
C GLY A 183 -5.21 21.62 -6.36
N HIS A 184 -5.93 21.04 -5.43
CA HIS A 184 -5.94 21.50 -4.03
C HIS A 184 -4.64 21.12 -3.33
N ARG A 185 -4.10 22.04 -2.51
CA ARG A 185 -2.99 21.74 -1.61
C ARG A 185 -3.49 20.98 -0.38
N LEU A 186 -2.84 19.86 -0.10
CA LEU A 186 -3.07 19.10 1.11
C LEU A 186 -2.13 19.57 2.24
N PRO A 187 -2.56 19.55 3.51
CA PRO A 187 -1.67 19.80 4.65
C PRO A 187 -0.62 18.70 4.76
N VAL A 188 0.50 18.98 5.44
CA VAL A 188 1.58 17.98 5.62
C VAL A 188 1.04 16.72 6.30
N ALA A 189 1.35 15.55 5.77
CA ALA A 189 0.96 14.27 6.38
C ALA A 189 1.83 13.95 7.59
N THR A 190 1.24 13.32 8.59
CA THR A 190 2.01 12.73 9.69
C THR A 190 2.78 11.51 9.16
N PRO A 191 4.09 11.41 9.41
CA PRO A 191 4.88 10.27 8.97
C PRO A 191 4.39 8.96 9.60
N TYR A 192 4.35 7.89 8.80
CA TYR A 192 3.97 6.56 9.28
C TYR A 192 4.88 6.05 10.40
N ARG A 193 6.15 6.42 10.40
CA ARG A 193 7.09 6.15 11.50
C ARG A 193 6.57 6.65 12.87
N SER A 194 5.86 7.77 12.90
CA SER A 194 5.29 8.29 14.15
C SER A 194 4.28 7.31 14.77
N PHE A 195 3.48 6.65 13.94
CA PHE A 195 2.56 5.61 14.37
C PHE A 195 3.31 4.36 14.86
N ILE A 196 4.33 3.92 14.14
CA ILE A 196 5.16 2.77 14.53
C ILE A 196 5.86 3.01 15.87
N ASN A 197 6.44 4.20 16.07
CA ASN A 197 7.07 4.57 17.34
C ASN A 197 6.04 4.59 18.48
N TRP A 198 4.88 5.22 18.24
CA TRP A 198 3.79 5.23 19.22
C TRP A 198 3.35 3.80 19.60
N LEU A 199 3.28 2.89 18.63
CA LEU A 199 2.92 1.51 18.88
C LEU A 199 3.99 0.76 19.66
N ALA A 200 5.29 1.00 19.37
CA ALA A 200 6.42 0.39 20.06
C ALA A 200 6.52 0.84 21.55
N ASP A 201 6.06 2.06 21.85
CA ASP A 201 6.04 2.61 23.21
C ASP A 201 4.84 2.10 24.05
N ARG A 202 3.96 1.24 23.50
CA ARG A 202 2.82 0.68 24.23
C ARG A 202 3.26 -0.43 25.19
N ASP A 203 2.64 -0.40 26.37
CA ASP A 203 2.83 -1.45 27.37
C ASP A 203 2.06 -2.72 26.96
N LEU A 204 2.70 -3.56 26.16
CA LEU A 204 2.14 -4.83 25.71
C LEU A 204 1.86 -5.80 26.88
N PRO A 205 2.73 -5.94 27.93
CA PRO A 205 2.42 -6.71 29.10
C PRO A 205 1.14 -6.29 29.81
N ALA A 206 0.91 -4.99 29.99
CA ALA A 206 -0.34 -4.48 30.59
C ALA A 206 -1.56 -4.77 29.69
N ALA A 207 -1.44 -4.62 28.38
CA ALA A 207 -2.49 -4.96 27.44
C ALA A 207 -2.83 -6.45 27.47
N HIS A 208 -1.82 -7.33 27.49
CA HIS A 208 -2.02 -8.78 27.62
C HIS A 208 -2.68 -9.17 28.95
N ALA A 209 -2.32 -8.51 30.07
CA ALA A 209 -2.95 -8.74 31.36
C ALA A 209 -4.44 -8.37 31.34
N ALA A 210 -4.77 -7.20 30.78
CA ALA A 210 -6.14 -6.75 30.64
C ALA A 210 -7.00 -7.70 29.75
N TRP A 211 -6.44 -8.21 28.66
CA TRP A 211 -7.14 -9.18 27.81
C TRP A 211 -7.38 -10.52 28.51
N ARG A 212 -6.43 -11.01 29.31
CA ARG A 212 -6.62 -12.24 30.12
C ARG A 212 -7.77 -12.08 31.10
N GLU A 213 -7.84 -10.94 31.79
CA GLU A 213 -8.91 -10.65 32.76
C GLU A 213 -10.31 -10.63 32.12
N VAL A 214 -10.41 -10.27 30.84
CA VAL A 214 -11.68 -10.23 30.10
C VAL A 214 -12.09 -11.59 29.53
N LEU A 215 -11.11 -12.47 29.24
CA LEU A 215 -11.33 -13.77 28.59
C LEU A 215 -11.43 -14.94 29.56
N GLU A 216 -11.11 -14.75 30.86
CA GLU A 216 -11.36 -15.69 31.96
C GLU A 216 -12.75 -15.49 32.58
#